data_8b9e932573d7a685738b33f5436ba819
#
_entry.id   8b9e932573d7a685738b33f5436ba819
#
_cell.length_a   1.000
_cell.length_b   1.000
_cell.length_c   1.000
_cell.angle_alpha   90.00
_cell.angle_beta   90.00
_cell.angle_gamma   90.00
#
_symmetry.space_group_name_H-M   'P 1'
#
loop_
_entity.id
_entity.type
_entity.pdbx_description
1 polymer ?
#
loop_
_entity_poly.entity_id
_entity_poly.type
_entity_poly.pdbx_seq_one_letter_code
_entity_poly.pdbx_strand_id
1 'polypeptide(L)'
;MEIDYLDKALDDIEFWKKTGDKVIQKRISKLLESISKTPYSGIGKPEPLKHQLSGYWSRRITEEHRIVYTVSSDRIKIISLRFHYT
;
A
#
# COMPACT_ATOMS: atom_id res chain seq x y z
N MET A 1 6.68 -10.38 -7.67
CA MET A 1 6.49 -10.89 -6.30
C MET A 1 5.01 -11.07 -6.02
N GLU A 2 4.67 -12.09 -5.27
CA GLU A 2 3.27 -12.31 -4.89
C GLU A 2 2.87 -11.37 -3.78
N ILE A 3 1.59 -10.97 -3.79
CA ILE A 3 1.04 -10.04 -2.81
C ILE A 3 -0.02 -10.74 -1.98
N ASP A 4 0.12 -10.65 -0.66
CA ASP A 4 -0.88 -11.09 0.29
C ASP A 4 -1.54 -9.86 0.92
N TYR A 5 -2.82 -9.96 1.22
CA TYR A 5 -3.58 -8.86 1.83
C TYR A 5 -4.07 -9.27 3.20
N LEU A 6 -3.75 -8.48 4.22
CA LEU A 6 -4.32 -8.69 5.54
C LEU A 6 -5.79 -8.25 5.54
N ASP A 7 -6.53 -8.65 6.57
CA ASP A 7 -7.96 -8.36 6.65
C ASP A 7 -8.25 -6.86 6.56
N LYS A 8 -7.45 -6.03 7.25
CA LYS A 8 -7.60 -4.59 7.17
C LYS A 8 -7.45 -4.08 5.73
N ALA A 9 -6.48 -4.63 5.00
CA ALA A 9 -6.26 -4.24 3.61
C ALA A 9 -7.43 -4.63 2.73
N LEU A 10 -8.01 -5.81 2.94
CA LEU A 10 -9.19 -6.24 2.20
C LEU A 10 -10.38 -5.33 2.46
N ASP A 11 -10.57 -4.94 3.73
CA ASP A 11 -11.63 -4.00 4.09
C ASP A 11 -11.43 -2.65 3.42
N ASP A 12 -10.18 -2.19 3.35
CA ASP A 12 -9.87 -0.91 2.71
C ASP A 12 -10.13 -0.97 1.20
N ILE A 13 -9.82 -2.07 0.56
CA ILE A 13 -10.11 -2.26 -0.86
C ILE A 13 -11.61 -2.17 -1.10
N GLU A 14 -12.40 -2.84 -0.26
CA GLU A 14 -13.87 -2.77 -0.35
C GLU A 14 -14.37 -1.33 -0.15
N PHE A 15 -13.79 -0.61 0.79
CA PHE A 15 -14.14 0.79 1.01
C PHE A 15 -13.94 1.60 -0.29
N TRP A 16 -12.76 1.47 -0.91
CA TRP A 16 -12.46 2.23 -2.13
C TRP A 16 -13.37 1.83 -3.30
N LYS A 17 -13.75 0.56 -3.38
CA LYS A 17 -14.71 0.12 -4.40
C LYS A 17 -16.06 0.78 -4.18
N LYS A 18 -16.52 0.84 -2.95
CA LYS A 18 -17.84 1.41 -2.61
C LYS A 18 -17.89 2.91 -2.81
N THR A 19 -16.79 3.62 -2.69
CA THR A 19 -16.78 5.06 -2.94
C THR A 19 -17.06 5.40 -4.39
N GLY A 20 -16.79 4.47 -5.31
CA GLY A 20 -16.92 4.75 -6.73
C GLY A 20 -15.85 5.67 -7.29
N ASP A 21 -14.83 6.00 -6.50
CA ASP A 21 -13.76 6.91 -6.92
C ASP A 21 -12.79 6.17 -7.86
N LYS A 22 -13.02 6.29 -9.15
CA LYS A 22 -12.23 5.59 -10.15
C LYS A 22 -10.79 6.09 -10.22
N VAL A 23 -10.56 7.35 -9.91
CA VAL A 23 -9.21 7.92 -9.92
C VAL A 23 -8.35 7.25 -8.84
N ILE A 24 -8.89 7.16 -7.63
CA ILE A 24 -8.18 6.50 -6.53
C ILE A 24 -7.99 5.02 -6.80
N GLN A 25 -9.01 4.34 -7.30
CA GLN A 25 -8.92 2.91 -7.61
C GLN A 25 -7.80 2.63 -8.63
N LYS A 26 -7.73 3.45 -9.67
CA LYS A 26 -6.68 3.32 -10.68
C LYS A 26 -5.31 3.60 -10.09
N ARG A 27 -5.22 4.60 -9.23
CA ARG A 27 -3.97 4.95 -8.56
C ARG A 27 -3.48 3.78 -7.69
N ILE A 28 -4.38 3.18 -6.93
CA ILE A 28 -4.06 2.02 -6.10
C ILE A 28 -3.54 0.86 -6.95
N SER A 29 -4.20 0.58 -8.07
CA SER A 29 -3.76 -0.50 -8.97
C SER A 29 -2.34 -0.27 -9.47
N LYS A 30 -2.03 0.96 -9.87
CA LYS A 30 -0.69 1.30 -10.35
C LYS A 30 0.35 1.18 -9.23
N LEU A 31 -0.02 1.59 -8.02
CA LEU A 31 0.88 1.48 -6.88
C LEU A 31 1.17 0.02 -6.54
N LEU A 32 0.15 -0.83 -6.52
CA LEU A 32 0.33 -2.25 -6.25
C LEU A 32 1.22 -2.91 -7.28
N GLU A 33 1.06 -2.56 -8.55
CA GLU A 33 1.91 -3.07 -9.60
C GLU A 33 3.37 -2.64 -9.40
N SER A 34 3.58 -1.36 -9.08
CA SER A 34 4.92 -0.84 -8.81
C SER A 34 5.56 -1.55 -7.62
N ILE A 35 4.80 -1.74 -6.54
CA ILE A 35 5.30 -2.42 -5.35
C ILE A 35 5.71 -3.86 -5.68
N SER A 36 4.91 -4.56 -6.48
CA SER A 36 5.21 -5.95 -6.81
C SER A 36 6.47 -6.11 -7.64
N LYS A 37 6.81 -5.09 -8.43
CA LYS A 37 8.00 -5.12 -9.28
C LYS A 37 9.24 -4.59 -8.57
N THR A 38 9.10 -3.47 -7.88
CA THR A 38 10.22 -2.78 -7.21
C THR A 38 9.75 -2.28 -5.85
N PRO A 39 9.77 -3.16 -4.83
CA PRO A 39 9.16 -2.81 -3.53
C PRO A 39 9.80 -1.63 -2.80
N TYR A 40 11.02 -1.27 -3.13
CA TYR A 40 11.72 -0.20 -2.42
C TYR A 40 11.92 1.05 -3.26
N SER A 41 11.42 1.07 -4.49
CA SER A 41 11.55 2.22 -5.38
C SER A 41 10.34 2.29 -6.31
N GLY A 42 10.17 3.43 -6.97
CA GLY A 42 9.09 3.60 -7.93
C GLY A 42 8.14 4.73 -7.55
N ILE A 43 6.91 4.64 -8.03
CA ILE A 43 5.94 5.73 -7.86
C ILE A 43 5.38 5.79 -6.44
N GLY A 44 4.83 6.94 -6.06
CA GLY A 44 4.15 7.11 -4.77
C GLY A 44 5.07 7.37 -3.61
N LYS A 45 6.30 7.81 -3.86
CA LYS A 45 7.28 8.15 -2.83
C LYS A 45 7.47 7.02 -1.83
N PRO A 46 8.08 5.89 -2.25
CA PRO A 46 8.36 4.79 -1.31
C PRO A 46 9.17 5.30 -0.13
N GLU A 47 8.72 4.96 1.07
CA GLU A 47 9.34 5.47 2.29
C GLU A 47 9.37 4.39 3.36
N PRO A 48 10.55 4.09 3.94
CA PRO A 48 10.60 3.17 5.08
C PRO A 48 10.04 3.85 6.32
N LEU A 49 9.24 3.12 7.08
CA LEU A 49 8.66 3.63 8.32
C LEU A 49 9.64 3.39 9.47
N LYS A 50 9.44 4.11 10.57
CA LYS A 50 10.41 4.15 11.66
C LYS A 50 9.79 3.70 12.97
N HIS A 51 10.64 3.53 13.96
CA HIS A 51 10.25 3.19 15.34
C HIS A 51 9.50 1.86 15.37
N GLN A 52 8.30 1.84 15.91
CA GLN A 52 7.51 0.62 16.06
C GLN A 52 7.09 0.02 14.71
N LEU A 53 7.14 0.83 13.64
CA LEU A 53 6.81 0.38 12.30
C LEU A 53 8.05 0.10 11.45
N SER A 54 9.20 -0.02 12.09
CA SER A 54 10.45 -0.38 11.40
C SER A 54 10.28 -1.70 10.66
N GLY A 55 10.74 -1.74 9.41
CA GLY A 55 10.55 -2.90 8.55
C GLY A 55 9.34 -2.79 7.63
N TYR A 56 8.48 -1.81 7.87
CA TYR A 56 7.34 -1.53 7.01
C TYR A 56 7.67 -0.37 6.09
N TRP A 57 6.94 -0.29 4.97
CA TRP A 57 7.10 0.74 3.95
C TRP A 57 5.75 1.34 3.62
N SER A 58 5.76 2.55 3.06
CA SER A 58 4.52 3.16 2.60
C SER A 58 4.69 3.75 1.21
N ARG A 59 3.57 3.87 0.50
CA ARG A 59 3.44 4.59 -0.77
C ARG A 59 2.23 5.49 -0.67
N ARG A 60 2.33 6.68 -1.23
CA ARG A 60 1.22 7.65 -1.19
C ARG A 60 0.15 7.31 -2.21
N ILE A 61 -1.09 7.19 -1.75
CA ILE A 61 -2.26 7.14 -2.62
C ILE A 61 -2.72 8.58 -2.87
N THR A 62 -2.93 9.34 -1.79
CA THR A 62 -3.25 10.76 -1.79
C THR A 62 -2.45 11.43 -0.67
N GLU A 63 -2.69 12.72 -0.43
CA GLU A 63 -2.08 13.42 0.71
C GLU A 63 -2.42 12.72 2.02
N GLU A 64 -3.64 12.23 2.15
CA GLU A 64 -4.16 11.67 3.39
C GLU A 64 -3.94 10.17 3.51
N HIS A 65 -3.91 9.45 2.40
CA HIS A 65 -3.95 7.99 2.40
C HIS A 65 -2.67 7.37 1.87
N ARG A 66 -2.27 6.26 2.49
CA ARG A 66 -1.07 5.50 2.13
C ARG A 66 -1.40 4.03 1.98
N ILE A 67 -0.61 3.34 1.15
CA ILE A 67 -0.51 1.89 1.21
C ILE A 67 0.65 1.58 2.15
N VAL A 68 0.39 0.78 3.16
CA VAL A 68 1.44 0.32 4.09
C VAL A 68 1.66 -1.16 3.83
N TYR A 69 2.92 -1.56 3.71
CA TYR A 69 3.26 -2.93 3.37
C TYR A 69 4.61 -3.32 3.95
N THR A 70 4.86 -4.62 3.95
CA THR A 70 6.17 -5.15 4.33
C THR A 70 6.57 -6.22 3.32
N VAL A 71 7.86 -6.48 3.22
CA VAL A 71 8.42 -7.44 2.27
C VAL A 71 9.14 -8.52 3.07
N SER A 72 8.83 -9.78 2.78
CA SER A 72 9.44 -10.92 3.44
C SER A 72 9.73 -11.98 2.39
N SER A 73 10.99 -12.38 2.26
CA SER A 73 11.44 -13.26 1.20
C SER A 73 11.03 -12.67 -0.16
N ASP A 74 10.26 -13.37 -0.95
CA ASP A 74 9.77 -12.86 -2.25
C ASP A 74 8.26 -12.62 -2.23
N ARG A 75 7.71 -12.32 -1.04
CA ARG A 75 6.29 -12.02 -0.88
C ARG A 75 6.12 -10.63 -0.28
N ILE A 76 5.07 -9.97 -0.70
CA ILE A 76 4.68 -8.65 -0.18
C ILE A 76 3.38 -8.81 0.60
N LYS A 77 3.33 -8.20 1.77
CA LYS A 77 2.14 -8.24 2.61
C LYS A 77 1.59 -6.82 2.73
N ILE A 78 0.39 -6.60 2.22
CA ILE A 78 -0.28 -5.30 2.30
C ILE A 78 -1.04 -5.23 3.63
N ILE A 79 -0.71 -4.22 4.42
CA ILE A 79 -1.27 -4.03 5.75
C ILE A 79 -2.54 -3.18 5.68
N SER A 80 -2.48 -2.06 4.98
CA SER A 80 -3.62 -1.14 4.89
C SER A 80 -3.50 -0.27 3.64
N LEU A 81 -4.65 0.31 3.22
CA LEU A 81 -4.72 1.22 2.06
C LEU A 81 -5.54 2.46 2.38
N ARG A 82 -5.72 2.79 3.65
CA ARG A 82 -6.41 4.01 4.09
C ARG A 82 -5.64 4.63 5.22
N PHE A 83 -5.73 5.98 5.30
CA PHE A 83 -5.04 6.78 6.31
C PHE A 83 -3.53 6.60 6.23
N HIS A 84 -2.82 7.14 7.17
CA HIS A 84 -1.37 6.98 7.24
C HIS A 84 -0.96 6.79 8.69
N TYR A 85 0.21 6.19 8.84
CA TYR A 85 0.80 5.98 10.17
C TYR A 85 1.78 7.11 10.45
N THR A 86 1.73 7.61 11.65
CA THR A 86 2.63 8.68 12.11
C THR A 86 3.46 8.21 13.28
#